data_31fce59df58f6a2dc6ae023123ad5014
#
_entry.id   31fce59df58f6a2dc6ae023123ad5014
#
_cell.length_a   1.000
_cell.length_b   1.000
_cell.length_c   1.000
_cell.angle_alpha   90.00
_cell.angle_beta   90.00
_cell.angle_gamma   90.00
#
_symmetry.space_group_name_H-M   'P 1'
#
loop_
_entity.id
_entity.type
_entity.pdbx_description
1 polymer ?
#
loop_
_entity_poly.entity_id
_entity_poly.type
_entity_poly.pdbx_seq_one_letter_code
_entity_poly.pdbx_strand_id
1 'polypeptide(L)'
;MGVRARDQSGVRLNDRPIVTGLLITYGLFWIGLAIAPVNRQDWFLENLLAVALVAVLVLTYRRFAFSLPSYYLILAFLLLHAIGAHYTYSEVPFGFWLKDTLALSRNPFDRLVHFAYGLLLVYPLREVLMRLAGARGMWVSYLAISGILAQSGFFEVIEAIVAMIVSPELGSLYLGTQGDEWDAQKDMAAAFFGALLTIAGTMVLRRDERFST
;
A
#
# COMPACT_ATOMS: atom_id res chain seq x y z
N MET A 1 1.64 -1.21 39.00
CA MET A 1 1.50 -1.44 37.55
C MET A 1 0.83 -0.20 36.96
N GLY A 2 1.61 0.72 36.37
CA GLY A 2 1.07 2.02 35.92
C GLY A 2 0.26 1.87 34.64
N VAL A 3 -0.99 2.25 34.68
CA VAL A 3 -1.85 2.41 33.50
C VAL A 3 -1.24 3.53 32.65
N ARG A 4 -0.59 3.16 31.53
CA ARG A 4 -0.04 4.15 30.59
C ARG A 4 -1.22 4.90 29.95
N ALA A 5 -1.27 6.20 30.17
CA ALA A 5 -2.30 7.08 29.64
C ALA A 5 -2.34 6.98 28.09
N ARG A 6 -3.48 6.59 27.55
CA ARG A 6 -3.81 6.74 26.12
C ARG A 6 -4.50 8.10 25.97
N ASP A 7 -4.12 8.85 24.95
CA ASP A 7 -4.92 10.01 24.58
C ASP A 7 -6.24 9.54 23.91
N GLN A 8 -7.17 10.44 23.70
CA GLN A 8 -8.46 10.14 23.08
C GLN A 8 -8.33 9.58 21.65
N SER A 9 -7.19 9.74 20.98
CA SER A 9 -6.89 9.20 19.64
C SER A 9 -6.42 7.74 19.66
N GLY A 10 -6.16 7.15 20.84
CA GLY A 10 -5.70 5.76 20.98
C GLY A 10 -4.19 5.54 20.75
N VAL A 11 -3.43 6.57 20.39
CA VAL A 11 -1.96 6.57 20.34
C VAL A 11 -1.43 6.78 21.75
N ARG A 12 -0.39 6.03 22.11
CA ARG A 12 0.40 6.34 23.31
C ARG A 12 1.05 7.71 23.10
N LEU A 13 0.99 8.60 24.09
CA LEU A 13 1.62 9.94 24.01
C LEU A 13 3.09 9.87 23.58
N ASN A 14 3.77 8.75 23.88
CA ASN A 14 5.16 8.49 23.50
C ASN A 14 5.37 8.15 22.01
N ASP A 15 4.33 7.84 21.24
CA ASP A 15 4.44 7.40 19.84
C ASP A 15 4.39 8.56 18.83
N ARG A 16 3.94 9.74 19.27
CA ARG A 16 3.82 10.93 18.39
C ARG A 16 5.13 11.34 17.72
N PRO A 17 6.28 11.40 18.43
CA PRO A 17 7.56 11.74 17.78
C PRO A 17 7.94 10.72 16.70
N ILE A 18 7.65 9.43 16.94
CA ILE A 18 7.92 8.35 15.98
C ILE A 18 7.08 8.55 14.72
N VAL A 19 5.76 8.74 14.87
CA VAL A 19 4.85 8.96 13.72
C VAL A 19 5.25 10.21 12.93
N THR A 20 5.61 11.29 13.63
CA THR A 20 6.13 12.51 12.98
C THR A 20 7.44 12.23 12.24
N GLY A 21 8.35 11.47 12.84
CA GLY A 21 9.59 11.03 12.19
C GLY A 21 9.33 10.22 10.92
N LEU A 22 8.37 9.28 10.94
CA LEU A 22 7.97 8.49 9.77
C LEU A 22 7.42 9.38 8.65
N LEU A 23 6.58 10.35 9.00
CA LEU A 23 6.03 11.31 8.02
C LEU A 23 7.13 12.17 7.39
N ILE A 24 8.08 12.67 8.19
CA ILE A 24 9.23 13.44 7.69
C ILE A 24 10.10 12.56 6.79
N THR A 25 10.38 11.32 7.18
CA THR A 25 11.16 10.36 6.38
C THR A 25 10.50 10.14 5.02
N TYR A 26 9.18 9.88 4.99
CA TYR A 26 8.45 9.76 3.73
C TYR A 26 8.52 11.05 2.91
N GLY A 27 8.27 12.21 3.51
CA GLY A 27 8.30 13.50 2.82
C GLY A 27 9.65 13.80 2.17
N LEU A 28 10.75 13.58 2.88
CA LEU A 28 12.10 13.78 2.34
C LEU A 28 12.41 12.79 1.20
N PHE A 29 12.03 11.52 1.35
CA PHE A 29 12.20 10.51 0.31
C PHE A 29 11.37 10.85 -0.94
N TRP A 30 10.11 11.21 -0.76
CA TRP A 30 9.20 11.59 -1.83
C TRP A 30 9.68 12.84 -2.58
N ILE A 31 10.16 13.89 -1.87
CA ILE A 31 10.74 15.08 -2.47
C ILE A 31 11.98 14.71 -3.30
N GLY A 32 12.85 13.82 -2.79
CA GLY A 32 14.01 13.33 -3.54
C GLY A 32 13.60 12.65 -4.85
N LEU A 33 12.59 11.79 -4.82
CA LEU A 33 12.06 11.10 -6.00
C LEU A 33 11.18 12.02 -6.90
N ALA A 34 10.78 13.18 -6.43
CA ALA A 34 10.16 14.21 -7.28
C ALA A 34 11.16 14.92 -8.20
N ILE A 35 12.49 14.76 -7.97
CA ILE A 35 13.52 15.34 -8.79
C ILE A 35 13.75 14.45 -10.02
N ALA A 36 13.52 15.00 -11.23
CA ALA A 36 13.77 14.35 -12.53
C ALA A 36 13.17 12.92 -12.65
N PRO A 37 11.87 12.70 -12.38
CA PRO A 37 11.26 11.39 -12.66
C PRO A 37 11.31 11.08 -14.15
N VAL A 38 11.23 9.81 -14.51
CA VAL A 38 11.28 9.32 -15.89
C VAL A 38 10.22 10.01 -16.76
N ASN A 39 8.99 10.13 -16.25
CA ASN A 39 7.94 10.93 -16.89
C ASN A 39 7.22 11.79 -15.83
N ARG A 40 7.18 13.11 -16.03
CA ARG A 40 6.59 14.05 -15.07
C ARG A 40 5.07 13.97 -14.99
N GLN A 41 4.40 13.74 -16.09
CA GLN A 41 2.94 13.67 -16.14
C GLN A 41 2.46 12.37 -15.48
N ASP A 42 3.09 11.26 -15.81
CA ASP A 42 2.85 9.97 -15.19
C ASP A 42 3.12 10.03 -13.67
N TRP A 43 4.27 10.56 -13.26
CA TRP A 43 4.60 10.78 -11.86
C TRP A 43 3.52 11.58 -11.11
N PHE A 44 2.95 12.59 -11.75
CA PHE A 44 1.88 13.38 -11.14
C PHE A 44 0.59 12.54 -10.96
N LEU A 45 0.19 11.79 -11.97
CA LEU A 45 -1.00 10.94 -11.93
C LEU A 45 -0.86 9.86 -10.83
N GLU A 46 0.26 9.17 -10.80
CA GLU A 46 0.59 8.13 -9.81
C GLU A 46 0.53 8.66 -8.37
N ASN A 47 0.99 9.87 -8.14
CA ASN A 47 1.04 10.43 -6.79
C ASN A 47 -0.30 10.96 -6.26
N LEU A 48 -1.35 11.10 -7.08
CA LEU A 48 -2.64 11.66 -6.64
C LEU A 48 -3.24 10.87 -5.47
N LEU A 49 -3.30 9.54 -5.59
CA LEU A 49 -3.86 8.68 -4.54
C LEU A 49 -2.93 8.56 -3.32
N ALA A 50 -1.62 8.55 -3.52
CA ALA A 50 -0.65 8.54 -2.42
C ALA A 50 -0.75 9.83 -1.58
N VAL A 51 -0.84 10.98 -2.22
CA VAL A 51 -1.05 12.28 -1.54
C VAL A 51 -2.39 12.31 -0.83
N ALA A 52 -3.47 11.79 -1.46
CA ALA A 52 -4.78 11.68 -0.81
C ALA A 52 -4.73 10.79 0.43
N LEU A 53 -4.05 9.64 0.36
CA LEU A 53 -3.86 8.75 1.51
C LEU A 53 -3.12 9.47 2.65
N VAL A 54 -2.00 10.11 2.36
CA VAL A 54 -1.22 10.85 3.36
C VAL A 54 -2.05 11.99 3.97
N ALA A 55 -2.80 12.74 3.15
CA ALA A 55 -3.69 13.77 3.63
C ALA A 55 -4.77 13.22 4.58
N VAL A 56 -5.40 12.09 4.23
CA VAL A 56 -6.37 11.41 5.11
C VAL A 56 -5.73 11.01 6.43
N LEU A 57 -4.53 10.41 6.40
CA LEU A 57 -3.81 10.01 7.61
C LEU A 57 -3.52 11.20 8.53
N VAL A 58 -3.05 12.32 7.97
CA VAL A 58 -2.75 13.55 8.72
C VAL A 58 -4.02 14.20 9.28
N LEU A 59 -5.05 14.36 8.46
CA LEU A 59 -6.30 15.03 8.85
C LEU A 59 -7.09 14.23 9.89
N THR A 60 -7.04 12.90 9.81
CA THR A 60 -7.76 12.02 10.74
C THR A 60 -6.95 11.68 11.98
N TYR A 61 -5.66 11.96 12.05
CA TYR A 61 -4.73 11.57 13.11
C TYR A 61 -5.27 11.83 14.52
N ARG A 62 -5.92 12.98 14.75
CA ARG A 62 -6.48 13.34 16.06
C ARG A 62 -7.73 12.53 16.45
N ARG A 63 -8.46 12.00 15.46
CA ARG A 63 -9.68 11.21 15.66
C ARG A 63 -9.44 9.72 15.62
N PHE A 64 -8.53 9.31 14.77
CA PHE A 64 -8.15 7.93 14.57
C PHE A 64 -6.66 7.85 14.24
N ALA A 65 -5.85 7.51 15.23
CA ALA A 65 -4.45 7.19 15.02
C ALA A 65 -4.27 5.68 14.98
N PHE A 66 -3.52 5.22 13.99
CA PHE A 66 -3.16 3.83 13.84
C PHE A 66 -2.16 3.38 14.91
N SER A 67 -2.04 2.07 15.11
CA SER A 67 -0.92 1.48 15.85
C SER A 67 0.41 1.73 15.13
N LEU A 68 1.52 1.72 15.88
CA LEU A 68 2.86 1.87 15.27
C LEU A 68 3.15 0.84 14.18
N PRO A 69 2.83 -0.48 14.35
CA PRO A 69 2.99 -1.43 13.25
C PRO A 69 2.27 -1.01 11.97
N SER A 70 1.03 -0.51 12.08
CA SER A 70 0.28 -0.01 10.91
C SER A 70 0.99 1.15 10.22
N TYR A 71 1.53 2.11 10.98
CA TYR A 71 2.29 3.22 10.40
C TYR A 71 3.57 2.77 9.69
N TYR A 72 4.31 1.80 10.25
CA TYR A 72 5.49 1.23 9.58
C TYR A 72 5.12 0.51 8.28
N LEU A 73 4.02 -0.26 8.27
CA LEU A 73 3.56 -0.98 7.08
C LEU A 73 3.07 -0.01 5.99
N ILE A 74 2.34 1.04 6.38
CA ILE A 74 1.92 2.12 5.46
C ILE A 74 3.15 2.83 4.89
N LEU A 75 4.13 3.18 5.72
CA LEU A 75 5.37 3.79 5.24
C LEU A 75 6.10 2.89 4.24
N ALA A 76 6.26 1.60 4.55
CA ALA A 76 6.93 0.66 3.65
C ALA A 76 6.24 0.58 2.28
N PHE A 77 4.91 0.54 2.26
CA PHE A 77 4.15 0.61 1.01
C PHE A 77 4.37 1.93 0.27
N LEU A 78 4.25 3.06 0.95
CA LEU A 78 4.42 4.39 0.33
C LEU A 78 5.83 4.60 -0.25
N LEU A 79 6.87 4.03 0.36
CA LEU A 79 8.23 4.08 -0.17
C LEU A 79 8.36 3.26 -1.46
N LEU A 80 7.78 2.05 -1.52
CA LEU A 80 7.74 1.23 -2.72
C LEU A 80 6.96 1.91 -3.85
N HIS A 81 5.79 2.47 -3.54
CA HIS A 81 4.98 3.23 -4.47
C HIS A 81 5.73 4.45 -5.03
N ALA A 82 6.40 5.22 -4.17
CA ALA A 82 7.16 6.40 -4.61
C ALA A 82 8.31 6.04 -5.58
N ILE A 83 8.95 4.86 -5.39
CA ILE A 83 9.94 4.33 -6.35
C ILE A 83 9.24 4.00 -7.67
N GLY A 84 8.12 3.29 -7.63
CA GLY A 84 7.32 2.97 -8.83
C GLY A 84 6.95 4.23 -9.62
N ALA A 85 6.35 5.19 -8.96
CA ALA A 85 5.94 6.46 -9.57
C ALA A 85 7.12 7.24 -10.19
N HIS A 86 8.31 7.23 -9.57
CA HIS A 86 9.50 7.87 -10.12
C HIS A 86 9.94 7.26 -11.46
N TYR A 87 9.84 5.93 -11.57
CA TYR A 87 10.30 5.13 -12.72
C TYR A 87 9.16 4.64 -13.60
N THR A 88 7.95 5.21 -13.50
CA THR A 88 6.77 4.76 -14.26
C THR A 88 6.47 3.25 -14.12
N TYR A 89 6.74 2.69 -12.95
CA TYR A 89 6.64 1.26 -12.59
C TYR A 89 7.35 0.30 -13.55
N SER A 90 7.07 0.40 -14.85
CA SER A 90 7.66 -0.45 -15.90
C SER A 90 9.15 -0.24 -16.13
N GLU A 91 9.72 0.88 -15.69
CA GLU A 91 11.13 1.26 -15.91
C GLU A 91 11.99 1.14 -14.63
N VAL A 92 11.47 0.54 -13.55
CA VAL A 92 12.22 0.39 -12.29
C VAL A 92 13.43 -0.55 -12.51
N PRO A 93 14.66 -0.09 -12.20
CA PRO A 93 15.89 -0.89 -12.45
C PRO A 93 15.89 -2.24 -11.73
N PHE A 94 15.39 -2.29 -10.49
CA PHE A 94 15.25 -3.54 -9.74
C PHE A 94 14.31 -4.53 -10.43
N GLY A 95 13.25 -4.04 -11.05
CA GLY A 95 12.32 -4.86 -11.82
C GLY A 95 12.97 -5.46 -13.07
N PHE A 96 13.87 -4.76 -13.76
CA PHE A 96 14.66 -5.32 -14.86
C PHE A 96 15.61 -6.40 -14.36
N TRP A 97 16.29 -6.18 -13.24
CA TRP A 97 17.12 -7.21 -12.63
C TRP A 97 16.31 -8.49 -12.30
N LEU A 98 15.09 -8.35 -11.74
CA LEU A 98 14.20 -9.49 -11.51
C LEU A 98 13.77 -10.16 -12.82
N LYS A 99 13.40 -9.36 -13.83
CA LYS A 99 13.02 -9.86 -15.15
C LYS A 99 14.11 -10.75 -15.74
N ASP A 100 15.35 -10.27 -15.73
CA ASP A 100 16.49 -10.98 -16.32
C ASP A 100 16.87 -12.23 -15.50
N THR A 101 16.87 -12.11 -14.17
CA THR A 101 17.21 -13.21 -13.25
C THR A 101 16.20 -14.35 -13.30
N LEU A 102 14.92 -14.03 -13.43
CA LEU A 102 13.82 -15.01 -13.41
C LEU A 102 13.30 -15.35 -14.82
N ALA A 103 13.97 -14.84 -15.88
CA ALA A 103 13.59 -15.01 -17.28
C ALA A 103 12.12 -14.64 -17.54
N LEU A 104 11.64 -13.53 -16.97
CA LEU A 104 10.26 -13.04 -17.13
C LEU A 104 10.13 -12.29 -18.46
N SER A 105 8.91 -12.24 -19.01
CA SER A 105 8.61 -11.51 -20.25
C SER A 105 8.58 -9.99 -20.07
N ARG A 106 8.27 -9.50 -18.86
CA ARG A 106 8.11 -8.07 -18.54
C ARG A 106 8.78 -7.71 -17.22
N ASN A 107 8.93 -6.40 -16.98
CA ASN A 107 9.33 -5.88 -15.67
C ASN A 107 8.19 -6.15 -14.66
N PRO A 108 8.43 -6.92 -13.58
CA PRO A 108 7.37 -7.33 -12.66
C PRO A 108 7.16 -6.34 -11.50
N PHE A 109 7.78 -5.15 -11.50
CA PHE A 109 7.78 -4.27 -10.33
C PHE A 109 6.39 -3.81 -9.93
N ASP A 110 5.54 -3.50 -10.90
CA ASP A 110 4.14 -3.14 -10.68
C ASP A 110 3.40 -4.26 -9.93
N ARG A 111 3.45 -5.46 -10.43
CA ARG A 111 2.88 -6.65 -9.77
C ARG A 111 3.43 -6.90 -8.38
N LEU A 112 4.71 -6.59 -8.16
CA LEU A 112 5.33 -6.63 -6.83
C LEU A 112 4.72 -5.59 -5.89
N VAL A 113 4.43 -4.38 -6.38
CA VAL A 113 3.80 -3.33 -5.58
C VAL A 113 2.35 -3.68 -5.26
N HIS A 114 1.58 -4.25 -6.18
CA HIS A 114 0.24 -4.78 -5.91
C HIS A 114 0.27 -5.89 -4.86
N PHE A 115 1.21 -6.82 -4.95
CA PHE A 115 1.40 -7.84 -3.91
C PHE A 115 1.74 -7.20 -2.55
N ALA A 116 2.68 -6.24 -2.53
CA ALA A 116 3.06 -5.51 -1.32
C ALA A 116 1.90 -4.69 -0.76
N TYR A 117 1.04 -4.11 -1.61
CA TYR A 117 -0.19 -3.45 -1.20
C TYR A 117 -1.07 -4.37 -0.34
N GLY A 118 -1.38 -5.54 -0.84
CA GLY A 118 -2.16 -6.53 -0.09
C GLY A 118 -1.45 -7.01 1.18
N LEU A 119 -0.15 -7.34 1.06
CA LEU A 119 0.66 -7.86 2.15
C LEU A 119 0.77 -6.86 3.32
N LEU A 120 0.99 -5.59 3.02
CA LEU A 120 1.28 -4.57 4.02
C LEU A 120 0.00 -3.87 4.51
N LEU A 121 -0.94 -3.54 3.60
CA LEU A 121 -2.08 -2.69 3.97
C LEU A 121 -3.30 -3.46 4.50
N VAL A 122 -3.37 -4.78 4.36
CA VAL A 122 -4.43 -5.57 4.99
C VAL A 122 -4.42 -5.46 6.52
N TYR A 123 -3.24 -5.29 7.15
CA TYR A 123 -3.13 -5.13 8.59
C TYR A 123 -3.70 -3.78 9.08
N PRO A 124 -3.31 -2.61 8.55
CA PRO A 124 -3.98 -1.33 8.83
C PRO A 124 -5.48 -1.37 8.55
N LEU A 125 -5.92 -1.97 7.45
CA LEU A 125 -7.34 -2.09 7.13
C LEU A 125 -8.10 -2.90 8.18
N ARG A 126 -7.53 -3.99 8.69
CA ARG A 126 -8.10 -4.73 9.83
C ARG A 126 -8.26 -3.86 11.07
N GLU A 127 -7.28 -3.01 11.35
CA GLU A 127 -7.35 -2.08 12.47
C GLU A 127 -8.53 -1.10 12.32
N VAL A 128 -8.75 -0.56 11.12
CA VAL A 128 -9.92 0.28 10.79
C VAL A 128 -11.22 -0.49 11.02
N LEU A 129 -11.34 -1.69 10.46
CA LEU A 129 -12.54 -2.53 10.57
C LEU A 129 -12.88 -2.87 12.04
N MET A 130 -11.86 -3.20 12.83
CA MET A 130 -12.08 -3.52 14.25
C MET A 130 -12.47 -2.30 15.08
N ARG A 131 -11.81 -1.16 14.84
CA ARG A 131 -11.96 0.01 15.72
C ARG A 131 -13.09 0.96 15.31
N LEU A 132 -13.38 1.10 14.01
CA LEU A 132 -14.45 1.97 13.51
C LEU A 132 -15.71 1.20 13.15
N ALA A 133 -15.60 0.04 12.48
CA ALA A 133 -16.76 -0.74 12.07
C ALA A 133 -17.18 -1.80 13.10
N GLY A 134 -16.44 -1.97 14.21
CA GLY A 134 -16.76 -2.94 15.25
C GLY A 134 -16.70 -4.40 14.79
N ALA A 135 -16.05 -4.71 13.65
CA ALA A 135 -15.94 -6.06 13.12
C ALA A 135 -15.17 -6.97 14.07
N ARG A 136 -15.61 -8.24 14.19
CA ARG A 136 -15.04 -9.22 15.14
C ARG A 136 -14.90 -10.61 14.51
N GLY A 137 -14.06 -11.44 15.12
CA GLY A 137 -13.88 -12.82 14.72
C GLY A 137 -13.40 -12.96 13.27
N MET A 138 -13.92 -13.95 12.56
CA MET A 138 -13.56 -14.23 11.17
C MET A 138 -13.97 -13.11 10.20
N TRP A 139 -15.01 -12.35 10.54
CA TRP A 139 -15.47 -11.23 9.71
C TRP A 139 -14.41 -10.15 9.49
N VAL A 140 -13.55 -9.90 10.49
CA VAL A 140 -12.43 -8.96 10.33
C VAL A 140 -11.52 -9.37 9.18
N SER A 141 -11.15 -10.65 9.12
CA SER A 141 -10.25 -11.18 8.09
C SER A 141 -10.93 -11.22 6.73
N TYR A 142 -12.19 -11.69 6.67
CA TYR A 142 -12.95 -11.73 5.43
C TYR A 142 -13.14 -10.33 4.83
N LEU A 143 -13.62 -9.36 5.63
CA LEU A 143 -13.84 -7.99 5.18
C LEU A 143 -12.53 -7.28 4.81
N ALA A 144 -11.43 -7.56 5.52
CA ALA A 144 -10.13 -6.97 5.19
C ALA A 144 -9.60 -7.49 3.84
N ILE A 145 -9.65 -8.81 3.59
CA ILE A 145 -9.24 -9.38 2.31
C ILE A 145 -10.14 -8.87 1.18
N SER A 146 -11.47 -8.89 1.39
CA SER A 146 -12.43 -8.36 0.41
C SER A 146 -12.21 -6.88 0.14
N GLY A 147 -11.88 -6.09 1.18
CA GLY A 147 -11.58 -4.66 1.07
C GLY A 147 -10.29 -4.40 0.27
N ILE A 148 -9.24 -5.18 0.47
CA ILE A 148 -8.01 -5.10 -0.35
C ILE A 148 -8.33 -5.39 -1.81
N LEU A 149 -9.05 -6.48 -2.09
CA LEU A 149 -9.42 -6.84 -3.46
C LEU A 149 -10.30 -5.77 -4.12
N ALA A 150 -11.29 -5.24 -3.39
CA ALA A 150 -12.17 -4.18 -3.88
C ALA A 150 -11.41 -2.88 -4.17
N GLN A 151 -10.48 -2.48 -3.30
CA GLN A 151 -9.66 -1.28 -3.49
C GLN A 151 -8.68 -1.46 -4.66
N SER A 152 -8.04 -2.64 -4.78
CA SER A 152 -7.19 -2.96 -5.95
C SER A 152 -8.01 -2.90 -7.24
N GLY A 153 -9.18 -3.53 -7.31
CA GLY A 153 -10.03 -3.45 -8.49
C GLY A 153 -10.54 -2.05 -8.79
N PHE A 154 -10.80 -1.23 -7.77
CA PHE A 154 -11.15 0.17 -7.95
C PHE A 154 -9.99 0.99 -8.52
N PHE A 155 -8.75 0.69 -8.12
CA PHE A 155 -7.55 1.30 -8.66
C PHE A 155 -7.41 0.99 -10.17
N GLU A 156 -7.55 -0.27 -10.58
CA GLU A 156 -7.53 -0.66 -12.00
C GLU A 156 -8.60 0.06 -12.83
N VAL A 157 -9.79 0.27 -12.25
CA VAL A 157 -10.85 1.06 -12.92
C VAL A 157 -10.44 2.52 -13.07
N ILE A 158 -9.77 3.12 -12.06
CA ILE A 158 -9.24 4.49 -12.15
C ILE A 158 -8.19 4.57 -13.26
N GLU A 159 -7.25 3.62 -13.30
CA GLU A 159 -6.21 3.57 -14.34
C GLU A 159 -6.81 3.50 -15.74
N ALA A 160 -7.79 2.62 -15.95
CA ALA A 160 -8.49 2.51 -17.21
C ALA A 160 -9.20 3.83 -17.61
N ILE A 161 -9.86 4.51 -16.64
CA ILE A 161 -10.53 5.79 -16.89
C ILE A 161 -9.50 6.87 -17.23
N VAL A 162 -8.41 6.97 -16.48
CA VAL A 162 -7.34 7.95 -16.74
C VAL A 162 -6.74 7.73 -18.13
N ALA A 163 -6.42 6.47 -18.48
CA ALA A 163 -5.88 6.13 -19.80
C ALA A 163 -6.80 6.48 -20.97
N MET A 164 -8.13 6.48 -20.77
CA MET A 164 -9.10 6.93 -21.77
C MET A 164 -9.17 8.45 -21.93
N ILE A 165 -8.73 9.22 -20.95
CA ILE A 165 -8.86 10.69 -20.92
C ILE A 165 -7.57 11.38 -21.37
N VAL A 166 -6.41 10.81 -21.06
CA VAL A 166 -5.10 11.37 -21.42
C VAL A 166 -4.69 11.00 -22.85
N SER A 167 -3.51 11.47 -23.31
CA SER A 167 -3.02 11.05 -24.63
C SER A 167 -2.77 9.54 -24.67
N PRO A 168 -2.89 8.88 -25.86
CA PRO A 168 -2.66 7.43 -25.97
C PRO A 168 -1.28 6.99 -25.42
N GLU A 169 -0.26 7.81 -25.64
CA GLU A 169 1.11 7.54 -25.18
C GLU A 169 1.19 7.57 -23.66
N LEU A 170 0.60 8.60 -23.03
CA LEU A 170 0.58 8.73 -21.57
C LEU A 170 -0.32 7.65 -20.96
N GLY A 171 -1.46 7.34 -21.57
CA GLY A 171 -2.35 6.28 -21.09
C GLY A 171 -1.70 4.90 -21.13
N SER A 172 -0.98 4.57 -22.20
CA SER A 172 -0.22 3.32 -22.30
C SER A 172 0.90 3.23 -21.26
N LEU A 173 1.57 4.36 -20.98
CA LEU A 173 2.60 4.44 -19.96
C LEU A 173 2.02 4.24 -18.56
N TYR A 174 0.93 4.94 -18.25
CA TYR A 174 0.27 4.92 -16.95
C TYR A 174 -0.35 3.55 -16.62
N LEU A 175 -0.94 2.85 -17.62
CA LEU A 175 -1.43 1.49 -17.45
C LEU A 175 -0.31 0.47 -17.18
N GLY A 176 0.89 0.71 -17.67
CA GLY A 176 2.06 -0.15 -17.44
C GLY A 176 1.91 -1.60 -17.89
N THR A 177 0.93 -1.93 -18.75
CA THR A 177 0.55 -3.31 -19.11
C THR A 177 1.67 -4.10 -19.78
N GLN A 178 2.62 -3.43 -20.45
CA GLN A 178 3.73 -4.04 -21.17
C GLN A 178 3.29 -5.18 -22.12
N GLY A 179 2.07 -5.09 -22.68
CA GLY A 179 1.48 -6.08 -23.60
C GLY A 179 0.75 -7.26 -22.92
N ASP A 180 0.54 -7.22 -21.62
CA ASP A 180 -0.22 -8.26 -20.89
C ASP A 180 -1.72 -7.87 -20.86
N GLU A 181 -2.56 -8.58 -21.61
CA GLU A 181 -4.01 -8.35 -21.67
C GLU A 181 -4.72 -8.62 -20.33
N TRP A 182 -4.09 -9.39 -19.44
CA TRP A 182 -4.65 -9.77 -18.13
C TRP A 182 -3.96 -9.04 -16.97
N ASP A 183 -3.33 -7.91 -17.24
CA ASP A 183 -2.54 -7.18 -16.26
C ASP A 183 -3.36 -6.82 -15.02
N ALA A 184 -4.45 -6.07 -15.20
CA ALA A 184 -5.34 -5.67 -14.13
C ALA A 184 -5.80 -6.83 -13.24
N GLN A 185 -6.19 -7.97 -13.86
CA GLN A 185 -6.63 -9.14 -13.10
C GLN A 185 -5.49 -9.82 -12.34
N LYS A 186 -4.29 -9.83 -12.90
CA LYS A 186 -3.10 -10.39 -12.24
C LYS A 186 -2.63 -9.51 -11.09
N ASP A 187 -2.76 -8.20 -11.22
CA ASP A 187 -2.40 -7.23 -10.17
C ASP A 187 -3.40 -7.25 -9.02
N MET A 188 -4.70 -7.34 -9.31
CA MET A 188 -5.73 -7.66 -8.31
C MET A 188 -5.46 -8.99 -7.60
N ALA A 189 -5.08 -10.04 -8.34
CA ALA A 189 -4.74 -11.34 -7.75
C ALA A 189 -3.48 -11.25 -6.87
N ALA A 190 -2.45 -10.51 -7.29
CA ALA A 190 -1.26 -10.27 -6.50
C ALA A 190 -1.59 -9.60 -5.16
N ALA A 191 -2.42 -8.55 -5.18
CA ALA A 191 -2.91 -7.88 -3.97
C ALA A 191 -3.69 -8.84 -3.06
N PHE A 192 -4.58 -9.64 -3.63
CA PHE A 192 -5.35 -10.65 -2.91
C PHE A 192 -4.46 -11.69 -2.23
N PHE A 193 -3.46 -12.24 -2.95
CA PHE A 193 -2.53 -13.22 -2.36
C PHE A 193 -1.63 -12.62 -1.28
N GLY A 194 -1.18 -11.37 -1.45
CA GLY A 194 -0.46 -10.63 -0.41
C GLY A 194 -1.29 -10.52 0.88
N ALA A 195 -2.57 -10.14 0.76
CA ALA A 195 -3.48 -10.05 1.89
C ALA A 195 -3.72 -11.41 2.57
N LEU A 196 -3.91 -12.48 1.79
CA LEU A 196 -4.06 -13.84 2.32
C LEU A 196 -2.84 -14.27 3.13
N LEU A 197 -1.63 -14.00 2.64
CA LEU A 197 -0.40 -14.36 3.32
C LEU A 197 -0.29 -13.69 4.70
N THR A 198 -0.56 -12.40 4.79
CA THR A 198 -0.55 -11.67 6.07
C THR A 198 -1.62 -12.20 7.03
N ILE A 199 -2.84 -12.46 6.54
CA ILE A 199 -3.91 -13.01 7.39
C ILE A 199 -3.52 -14.40 7.91
N ALA A 200 -3.01 -15.28 7.05
CA ALA A 200 -2.53 -16.60 7.45
C ALA A 200 -1.42 -16.50 8.52
N GLY A 201 -0.42 -15.64 8.30
CA GLY A 201 0.65 -15.40 9.26
C GLY A 201 0.13 -14.93 10.63
N THR A 202 -0.83 -13.99 10.64
CA THR A 202 -1.42 -13.51 11.92
C THR A 202 -2.22 -14.59 12.64
N MET A 203 -2.81 -15.55 11.93
CA MET A 203 -3.54 -16.67 12.55
C MET A 203 -2.58 -17.67 13.19
N VAL A 204 -1.46 -17.97 12.53
CA VAL A 204 -0.43 -18.87 13.05
C VAL A 204 0.19 -18.30 14.32
N LEU A 205 0.64 -17.05 14.30
CA LEU A 205 1.26 -16.41 15.47
C LEU A 205 0.32 -16.38 16.69
N ARG A 206 -0.97 -16.10 16.49
CA ARG A 206 -1.96 -16.12 17.58
C ARG A 206 -2.25 -17.52 18.10
N ARG A 207 -2.05 -18.56 17.29
CA ARG A 207 -2.21 -19.95 17.73
C ARG A 207 -1.09 -20.36 18.67
N ASP A 208 0.14 -19.95 18.37
CA ASP A 208 1.30 -20.26 19.20
C ASP A 208 1.21 -19.59 20.58
N GLU A 209 0.72 -18.34 20.65
CA GLU A 209 0.48 -17.68 21.93
C GLU A 209 -0.54 -18.40 22.84
N ARG A 210 -1.51 -19.14 22.28
CA ARG A 210 -2.49 -19.91 23.06
C ARG A 210 -1.94 -21.22 23.61
N PHE A 211 -0.84 -21.73 23.06
CA PHE A 211 -0.17 -22.97 23.52
C PHE A 211 1.00 -22.69 24.46
N SER A 212 1.40 -21.42 24.62
CA SER A 212 2.50 -21.01 25.50
C SER A 212 2.04 -20.51 26.88
N THR A 213 0.73 -20.52 27.16
CA THR A 213 0.10 -20.22 28.47
C THR A 213 -0.48 -21.47 29.09
#